data_fee90dbc5d996f6edd9e9da2ceaa5d17
#
_entry.id   fee90dbc5d996f6edd9e9da2ceaa5d17
#
_cell.length_a   1.000
_cell.length_b   1.000
_cell.length_c   1.000
_cell.angle_alpha   90.00
_cell.angle_beta   90.00
_cell.angle_gamma   90.00
#
_symmetry.space_group_name_H-M   'P 1'
#
loop_
_entity.id
_entity.type
_entity.pdbx_description
1 polymer ?
#
loop_
_entity_poly.entity_id
_entity_poly.type
_entity_poly.pdbx_seq_one_letter_code
_entity_poly.pdbx_strand_id
1 'polypeptide(L)'
;MAEKDFVTGNFDVLHNAGYSKQAIEIIQKFGMQQNITNAGYQNFIDVMSESPFLVDKFNQSVQEGRIKRLLFLESSASEGGHYDSNTQTLRVPSISVVYDSSKSDQMPFKYGLMFVMGHEIQHSFNREMQNSARSRYMDEIRKEVKKLDGERNFTAPMADYMAVYRRDEADAQIAGYNAVLSAMQKNNPDLKLKKLAESTVRMADFLIKGNNLYPAKFHDDYQYDPETFVIQPTDKNLEAAAHHYFDRDSKLGCQKNSNYVNHYVRSMLEIAIDADLAEKARNPSHKVPFALDMQGFKVPRIDNPNEFTNIPLNEYLIESNGLRIKSDKPVPYIDTSTGNAGYFDKTECAHIEVKPDQFAAMSLSVSGGGKFSNAGGFSVGSNTKAALANEKQLVSEPKKEAAPEKETKPDDVPEPDLDF
;
A
#
# COMPACT_ATOMS: atom_id res chain seq x y z
N MET A 1 29.50 27.87 -6.98
CA MET A 1 28.63 26.88 -6.32
C MET A 1 28.82 27.11 -4.83
N ALA A 2 27.78 27.54 -4.11
CA ALA A 2 27.84 27.66 -2.67
C ALA A 2 28.04 26.28 -2.06
N GLU A 3 29.03 26.12 -1.18
CA GLU A 3 29.16 24.95 -0.34
C GLU A 3 27.83 24.76 0.37
N LYS A 4 27.15 23.61 0.09
CA LYS A 4 25.94 23.23 0.82
C LYS A 4 26.37 22.94 2.25
N ASP A 5 25.83 23.67 3.21
CA ASP A 5 25.90 23.31 4.61
C ASP A 5 25.31 21.91 4.73
N PHE A 6 26.18 20.93 4.97
CA PHE A 6 25.74 19.54 5.19
C PHE A 6 24.84 19.52 6.43
N VAL A 7 23.72 18.84 6.32
CA VAL A 7 22.84 18.60 7.45
C VAL A 7 23.63 17.85 8.52
N THR A 8 24.03 18.53 9.58
CA THR A 8 24.72 17.95 10.73
C THR A 8 23.68 17.43 11.71
N GLY A 9 23.25 16.15 11.52
CA GLY A 9 22.45 15.46 12.53
C GLY A 9 23.29 15.10 13.74
N ASN A 10 22.68 15.02 14.91
CA ASN A 10 23.33 14.50 16.10
C ASN A 10 23.41 12.97 16.03
N PHE A 11 24.48 12.43 15.41
CA PHE A 11 24.68 10.98 15.22
C PHE A 11 25.01 10.24 16.50
N ASP A 12 25.47 10.95 17.57
CA ASP A 12 25.69 10.33 18.87
C ASP A 12 24.40 9.73 19.43
N VAL A 13 23.24 10.31 19.11
CA VAL A 13 21.94 9.76 19.49
C VAL A 13 21.70 8.38 18.87
N LEU A 14 22.10 8.17 17.61
CA LEU A 14 21.98 6.87 16.94
C LEU A 14 22.95 5.83 17.52
N HIS A 15 24.20 6.24 17.79
CA HIS A 15 25.16 5.37 18.48
C HIS A 15 24.68 4.97 19.87
N ASN A 16 24.19 5.93 20.65
CA ASN A 16 23.66 5.69 21.99
C ASN A 16 22.38 4.84 21.97
N ALA A 17 21.59 4.92 20.91
CA ALA A 17 20.41 4.06 20.70
C ALA A 17 20.78 2.62 20.33
N GLY A 18 22.04 2.33 19.92
CA GLY A 18 22.51 1.00 19.59
C GLY A 18 22.53 0.67 18.09
N TYR A 19 22.47 1.68 17.22
CA TYR A 19 22.61 1.45 15.78
C TYR A 19 24.02 0.98 15.41
N SER A 20 24.09 0.02 14.50
CA SER A 20 25.35 -0.43 13.90
C SER A 20 25.95 0.69 13.02
N LYS A 21 27.28 0.66 12.84
CA LYS A 21 27.98 1.61 11.99
C LYS A 21 27.38 1.66 10.57
N GLN A 22 27.07 0.50 10.00
CA GLN A 22 26.49 0.39 8.66
C GLN A 22 25.08 1.02 8.58
N ALA A 23 24.25 0.80 9.60
CA ALA A 23 22.93 1.42 9.68
C ALA A 23 23.03 2.95 9.79
N ILE A 24 23.96 3.47 10.61
CA ILE A 24 24.24 4.91 10.74
C ILE A 24 24.66 5.50 9.40
N GLU A 25 25.56 4.84 8.65
CA GLU A 25 25.99 5.30 7.33
C GLU A 25 24.81 5.44 6.33
N ILE A 26 23.84 4.53 6.38
CA ILE A 26 22.63 4.62 5.54
C ILE A 26 21.77 5.81 5.97
N ILE A 27 21.58 6.03 7.27
CA ILE A 27 20.82 7.16 7.82
C ILE A 27 21.53 8.50 7.50
N GLN A 28 22.85 8.54 7.58
CA GLN A 28 23.64 9.72 7.20
C GLN A 28 23.46 10.10 5.73
N LYS A 29 23.54 9.10 4.83
CA LYS A 29 23.32 9.33 3.39
C LYS A 29 21.90 9.81 3.09
N PHE A 30 20.90 9.39 3.88
CA PHE A 30 19.54 9.90 3.78
C PHE A 30 19.47 11.40 4.07
N GLY A 31 20.18 11.90 5.09
CA GLY A 31 20.24 13.32 5.41
C GLY A 31 20.93 14.20 4.37
N MET A 32 21.72 13.61 3.46
CA MET A 32 22.40 14.35 2.38
C MET A 32 21.52 14.66 1.17
N GLN A 33 20.26 14.22 1.17
CA GLN A 33 19.34 14.44 0.05
C GLN A 33 18.86 15.89 -0.01
N GLN A 34 18.58 16.38 -1.22
CA GLN A 34 18.29 17.79 -1.46
C GLN A 34 16.98 18.30 -0.84
N ASN A 35 16.04 17.39 -0.56
CA ASN A 35 14.67 17.71 -0.19
C ASN A 35 14.39 17.59 1.32
N ILE A 36 15.43 17.52 2.16
CA ILE A 36 15.28 17.47 3.61
C ILE A 36 15.78 18.77 4.24
N THR A 37 15.02 19.28 5.22
CA THR A 37 15.47 20.34 6.11
C THR A 37 16.23 19.76 7.30
N ASN A 38 17.09 20.55 7.95
CA ASN A 38 17.78 20.12 9.17
C ASN A 38 16.78 19.66 10.25
N ALA A 39 15.68 20.40 10.44
CA ALA A 39 14.66 20.03 11.40
C ALA A 39 13.96 18.71 11.03
N GLY A 40 13.60 18.53 9.76
CA GLY A 40 12.97 17.29 9.31
C GLY A 40 13.90 16.08 9.43
N TYR A 41 15.19 16.28 9.16
CA TYR A 41 16.18 15.21 9.35
C TYR A 41 16.36 14.87 10.84
N GLN A 42 16.40 15.88 11.72
CA GLN A 42 16.47 15.63 13.15
C GLN A 42 15.22 14.89 13.66
N ASN A 43 14.03 15.28 13.21
CA ASN A 43 12.79 14.54 13.51
C ASN A 43 12.87 13.08 13.11
N PHE A 44 13.46 12.78 11.93
CA PHE A 44 13.69 11.42 11.50
C PHE A 44 14.66 10.64 12.40
N ILE A 45 15.78 11.27 12.78
CA ILE A 45 16.77 10.69 13.72
C ILE A 45 16.10 10.38 15.06
N ASP A 46 15.30 11.32 15.59
CA ASP A 46 14.60 11.15 16.87
C ASP A 46 13.63 9.96 16.82
N VAL A 47 12.83 9.85 15.75
CA VAL A 47 11.93 8.71 15.54
C VAL A 47 12.69 7.40 15.52
N MET A 48 13.78 7.33 14.76
CA MET A 48 14.57 6.12 14.64
C MET A 48 15.21 5.72 15.97
N SER A 49 15.71 6.68 16.76
CA SER A 49 16.44 6.42 18.01
C SER A 49 15.57 6.13 19.22
N GLU A 50 14.33 6.58 19.23
CA GLU A 50 13.44 6.42 20.37
C GLU A 50 12.83 5.02 20.50
N SER A 51 12.64 4.31 19.40
CA SER A 51 12.03 2.98 19.38
C SER A 51 13.09 1.86 19.41
N PRO A 52 13.28 1.13 20.52
CA PRO A 52 14.14 -0.05 20.56
C PRO A 52 13.80 -1.07 19.48
N PHE A 53 12.51 -1.26 19.20
CA PHE A 53 12.05 -2.14 18.13
C PHE A 53 12.58 -1.72 16.76
N LEU A 54 12.54 -0.42 16.43
CA LEU A 54 13.10 0.08 15.16
C LEU A 54 14.60 -0.10 15.08
N VAL A 55 15.32 0.16 16.19
CA VAL A 55 16.77 -0.05 16.25
C VAL A 55 17.14 -1.48 15.91
N ASP A 56 16.49 -2.45 16.56
CA ASP A 56 16.76 -3.88 16.36
C ASP A 56 16.41 -4.30 14.92
N LYS A 57 15.22 -3.98 14.46
CA LYS A 57 14.74 -4.37 13.13
C LYS A 57 15.54 -3.72 12.00
N PHE A 58 15.89 -2.44 12.12
CA PHE A 58 16.68 -1.78 11.09
C PHE A 58 18.12 -2.30 11.05
N ASN A 59 18.76 -2.50 12.21
CA ASN A 59 20.07 -3.13 12.26
C ASN A 59 20.07 -4.50 11.61
N GLN A 60 19.10 -5.35 11.95
CA GLN A 60 18.95 -6.68 11.37
C GLN A 60 18.75 -6.59 9.84
N SER A 61 17.86 -5.73 9.37
CA SER A 61 17.58 -5.58 7.93
C SER A 61 18.79 -5.10 7.13
N VAL A 62 19.61 -4.22 7.71
CA VAL A 62 20.86 -3.73 7.11
C VAL A 62 21.94 -4.82 7.12
N GLN A 63 22.09 -5.53 8.24
CA GLN A 63 23.05 -6.63 8.37
C GLN A 63 22.78 -7.77 7.38
N GLU A 64 21.50 -8.09 7.16
CA GLU A 64 21.06 -9.10 6.21
C GLU A 64 21.02 -8.58 4.75
N GLY A 65 21.41 -7.33 4.52
CA GLY A 65 21.42 -6.71 3.20
C GLY A 65 20.03 -6.50 2.59
N ARG A 66 18.97 -6.50 3.42
CA ARG A 66 17.58 -6.31 3.00
C ARG A 66 17.29 -4.84 2.69
N ILE A 67 17.87 -3.91 3.46
CA ILE A 67 17.81 -2.46 3.23
C ILE A 67 19.20 -1.94 2.94
N LYS A 68 19.38 -1.30 1.77
CA LYS A 68 20.65 -0.71 1.35
C LYS A 68 20.59 0.82 1.26
N ARG A 69 19.38 1.38 1.15
CA ARG A 69 19.18 2.81 0.97
C ARG A 69 17.90 3.29 1.66
N LEU A 70 17.97 4.53 2.10
CA LEU A 70 16.80 5.33 2.50
C LEU A 70 16.66 6.48 1.51
N LEU A 71 15.47 6.69 0.97
CA LEU A 71 15.17 7.80 0.06
C LEU A 71 13.85 8.46 0.46
N PHE A 72 13.62 9.68 -0.01
CA PHE A 72 12.31 10.29 0.07
C PHE A 72 11.39 9.74 -1.04
N LEU A 73 10.12 9.57 -0.69
CA LEU A 73 9.05 9.52 -1.69
C LEU A 73 8.87 10.92 -2.28
N GLU A 74 8.63 10.99 -3.58
CA GLU A 74 8.23 12.22 -4.23
C GLU A 74 6.95 12.77 -3.60
N SER A 75 6.81 14.10 -3.56
CA SER A 75 5.68 14.78 -2.92
C SER A 75 4.31 14.45 -3.54
N SER A 76 4.30 13.92 -4.76
CA SER A 76 3.10 13.46 -5.47
C SER A 76 2.63 12.05 -5.07
N ALA A 77 3.45 11.29 -4.35
CA ALA A 77 3.08 9.94 -3.92
C ALA A 77 1.95 9.99 -2.89
N SER A 78 0.90 9.21 -3.10
CA SER A 78 -0.21 9.05 -2.15
C SER A 78 0.08 8.05 -1.04
N GLU A 79 1.25 7.42 -1.07
CA GLU A 79 1.67 6.34 -0.17
C GLU A 79 2.23 6.88 1.14
N GLY A 80 1.93 6.19 2.24
CA GLY A 80 2.43 6.56 3.57
C GLY A 80 3.90 6.21 3.81
N GLY A 81 4.47 5.34 2.99
CA GLY A 81 5.83 4.82 2.93
C GLY A 81 5.91 3.80 1.81
N HIS A 82 7.08 3.32 1.47
CA HIS A 82 7.27 2.28 0.46
C HIS A 82 8.61 1.56 0.61
N TYR A 83 8.59 0.22 0.63
CA TYR A 83 9.77 -0.60 0.47
C TYR A 83 9.86 -1.16 -0.95
N ASP A 84 10.87 -0.74 -1.70
CA ASP A 84 11.18 -1.28 -3.03
C ASP A 84 12.10 -2.50 -2.90
N SER A 85 11.55 -3.68 -3.09
CA SER A 85 12.24 -4.95 -2.96
C SER A 85 13.32 -5.19 -4.02
N ASN A 86 13.19 -4.60 -5.22
CA ASN A 86 14.15 -4.74 -6.31
C ASN A 86 15.43 -3.96 -6.02
N THR A 87 15.30 -2.73 -5.54
CA THR A 87 16.43 -1.87 -5.22
C THR A 87 16.84 -1.90 -3.75
N GLN A 88 16.12 -2.65 -2.92
CA GLN A 88 16.32 -2.74 -1.46
C GLN A 88 16.34 -1.34 -0.82
N THR A 89 15.40 -0.52 -1.25
CA THR A 89 15.29 0.89 -0.85
C THR A 89 14.02 1.13 -0.06
N LEU A 90 14.17 1.67 1.12
CA LEU A 90 13.06 2.16 1.92
C LEU A 90 12.80 3.64 1.58
N ARG A 91 11.57 3.97 1.26
CA ARG A 91 11.15 5.33 0.90
C ARG A 91 10.22 5.92 1.95
N VAL A 92 10.48 7.15 2.34
CA VAL A 92 9.74 7.87 3.39
C VAL A 92 9.14 9.13 2.78
N PRO A 93 7.86 9.43 3.00
CA PRO A 93 7.26 10.68 2.52
C PRO A 93 7.96 11.89 3.15
N SER A 94 8.38 12.85 2.34
CA SER A 94 9.05 14.07 2.82
C SER A 94 8.18 14.86 3.81
N ILE A 95 6.86 14.84 3.63
CA ILE A 95 5.91 15.51 4.51
C ILE A 95 5.85 14.88 5.91
N SER A 96 6.12 13.58 6.04
CA SER A 96 6.01 12.86 7.31
C SER A 96 7.10 13.26 8.33
N VAL A 97 8.19 13.88 7.87
CA VAL A 97 9.26 14.39 8.74
C VAL A 97 9.06 15.86 9.11
N VAL A 98 8.05 16.55 8.54
CA VAL A 98 7.80 17.98 8.78
C VAL A 98 6.76 18.13 9.89
N TYR A 99 7.22 18.18 11.13
CA TYR A 99 6.39 18.47 12.31
C TYR A 99 7.24 19.22 13.36
N ASP A 100 6.56 19.92 14.27
CA ASP A 100 7.20 20.61 15.41
C ASP A 100 7.14 19.71 16.64
N SER A 101 8.24 19.03 16.95
CA SER A 101 8.34 18.07 18.06
C SER A 101 8.15 18.73 19.45
N SER A 102 8.21 20.06 19.55
CA SER A 102 7.93 20.79 20.80
C SER A 102 6.44 20.93 21.11
N LYS A 103 5.57 20.67 20.11
CA LYS A 103 4.13 20.81 20.24
C LYS A 103 3.46 19.46 20.51
N SER A 104 2.70 19.39 21.57
CA SER A 104 2.01 18.14 21.99
C SER A 104 0.93 17.69 20.99
N ASP A 105 0.30 18.61 20.27
CA ASP A 105 -0.69 18.34 19.23
C ASP A 105 -0.08 17.77 17.95
N GLN A 106 1.24 17.87 17.79
CA GLN A 106 1.99 17.30 16.67
C GLN A 106 2.64 15.93 16.99
N MET A 107 2.59 15.47 18.22
CA MET A 107 3.07 14.14 18.61
C MET A 107 2.45 12.98 17.78
N PRO A 108 1.16 13.04 17.36
CA PRO A 108 0.60 12.01 16.48
C PRO A 108 1.32 11.86 15.13
N PHE A 109 1.95 12.90 14.60
CA PHE A 109 2.76 12.81 13.38
C PHE A 109 4.06 12.04 13.63
N LYS A 110 4.71 12.29 14.76
CA LYS A 110 5.91 11.54 15.17
C LYS A 110 5.63 10.04 15.28
N TYR A 111 4.59 9.68 16.02
CA TYR A 111 4.20 8.27 16.17
C TYR A 111 3.66 7.69 14.87
N GLY A 112 3.04 8.49 14.01
CA GLY A 112 2.63 8.11 12.67
C GLY A 112 3.83 7.73 11.79
N LEU A 113 4.89 8.54 11.80
CA LEU A 113 6.15 8.23 11.09
C LEU A 113 6.82 6.98 11.67
N MET A 114 6.87 6.86 12.99
CA MET A 114 7.44 5.68 13.65
C MET A 114 6.72 4.38 13.26
N PHE A 115 5.38 4.45 13.20
CA PHE A 115 4.56 3.35 12.72
C PHE A 115 4.92 2.97 11.28
N VAL A 116 4.97 3.97 10.38
CA VAL A 116 5.34 3.75 8.97
C VAL A 116 6.72 3.13 8.87
N MET A 117 7.70 3.60 9.62
CA MET A 117 9.05 3.02 9.60
C MET A 117 9.04 1.55 10.01
N GLY A 118 8.32 1.17 11.07
CA GLY A 118 8.18 -0.22 11.49
C GLY A 118 7.51 -1.09 10.43
N HIS A 119 6.45 -0.58 9.82
CA HIS A 119 5.69 -1.22 8.75
C HIS A 119 6.58 -1.48 7.52
N GLU A 120 7.24 -0.46 6.99
CA GLU A 120 8.05 -0.57 5.77
C GLU A 120 9.32 -1.41 5.98
N ILE A 121 9.94 -1.35 7.15
CA ILE A 121 11.07 -2.22 7.48
C ILE A 121 10.63 -3.69 7.47
N GLN A 122 9.43 -4.01 7.97
CA GLN A 122 8.93 -5.39 7.99
C GLN A 122 8.74 -5.97 6.60
N HIS A 123 8.28 -5.20 5.61
CA HIS A 123 8.22 -5.66 4.22
C HIS A 123 9.57 -6.17 3.70
N SER A 124 10.68 -5.61 4.19
CA SER A 124 12.02 -6.09 3.81
C SER A 124 12.31 -7.53 4.25
N PHE A 125 11.71 -7.98 5.37
CA PHE A 125 11.81 -9.35 5.85
C PHE A 125 10.90 -10.31 5.07
N ASN A 126 9.78 -9.82 4.57
CA ASN A 126 8.77 -10.61 3.86
C ASN A 126 9.07 -10.78 2.36
N ARG A 127 10.14 -10.16 1.85
CA ARG A 127 10.54 -10.16 0.43
C ARG A 127 10.62 -11.56 -0.19
N GLU A 128 11.22 -12.53 0.50
CA GLU A 128 11.38 -13.88 -0.05
C GLU A 128 10.04 -14.60 -0.20
N MET A 129 9.14 -14.41 0.77
CA MET A 129 7.76 -14.91 0.71
C MET A 129 7.02 -14.30 -0.49
N GLN A 130 7.12 -12.99 -0.68
CA GLN A 130 6.54 -12.25 -1.80
C GLN A 130 7.06 -12.75 -3.16
N ASN A 131 8.39 -12.87 -3.31
CA ASN A 131 9.02 -13.34 -4.54
C ASN A 131 8.60 -14.78 -4.88
N SER A 132 8.58 -15.66 -3.89
CA SER A 132 8.13 -17.05 -4.05
C SER A 132 6.66 -17.12 -4.48
N ALA A 133 5.80 -16.31 -3.85
CA ALA A 133 4.38 -16.25 -4.22
C ALA A 133 4.17 -15.69 -5.63
N ARG A 134 4.91 -14.66 -6.01
CA ARG A 134 4.88 -14.12 -7.38
C ARG A 134 5.29 -15.17 -8.40
N SER A 135 6.35 -15.93 -8.14
CA SER A 135 6.78 -17.00 -9.05
C SER A 135 5.69 -18.05 -9.22
N ARG A 136 5.09 -18.54 -8.12
CA ARG A 136 3.96 -19.47 -8.19
C ARG A 136 2.78 -18.91 -8.97
N TYR A 137 2.42 -17.65 -8.71
CA TYR A 137 1.35 -16.98 -9.44
C TYR A 137 1.61 -16.97 -10.95
N MET A 138 2.82 -16.59 -11.38
CA MET A 138 3.22 -16.59 -12.79
C MET A 138 3.14 -18.00 -13.41
N ASP A 139 3.50 -19.04 -12.66
CA ASP A 139 3.42 -20.43 -13.15
C ASP A 139 1.96 -20.88 -13.30
N GLU A 140 1.08 -20.54 -12.38
CA GLU A 140 -0.36 -20.84 -12.50
C GLU A 140 -1.00 -20.07 -13.67
N ILE A 141 -0.67 -18.79 -13.87
CA ILE A 141 -1.11 -18.04 -15.05
C ILE A 141 -0.65 -18.72 -16.34
N ARG A 142 0.61 -19.19 -16.43
CA ARG A 142 1.12 -19.91 -17.61
C ARG A 142 0.39 -21.23 -17.88
N LYS A 143 -0.06 -21.92 -16.83
CA LYS A 143 -0.89 -23.13 -16.97
C LYS A 143 -2.29 -22.79 -17.47
N GLU A 144 -2.88 -21.73 -16.87
CA GLU A 144 -4.25 -21.33 -17.15
C GLU A 144 -4.42 -20.87 -18.61
N VAL A 145 -3.51 -20.04 -19.13
CA VAL A 145 -3.58 -19.54 -20.51
C VAL A 145 -3.41 -20.64 -21.56
N LYS A 146 -2.82 -21.80 -21.21
CA LYS A 146 -2.64 -22.92 -22.13
C LYS A 146 -3.85 -23.85 -22.23
N LYS A 147 -4.90 -23.64 -21.46
CA LYS A 147 -6.12 -24.43 -21.56
C LYS A 147 -6.76 -24.29 -22.93
N LEU A 148 -7.15 -25.43 -23.52
CA LEU A 148 -7.71 -25.53 -24.86
C LEU A 148 -9.22 -25.61 -24.87
N ASP A 149 -9.84 -25.90 -23.73
CA ASP A 149 -11.26 -26.12 -23.53
C ASP A 149 -11.75 -25.46 -22.23
N GLY A 150 -13.05 -25.36 -22.07
CA GLY A 150 -13.67 -24.74 -20.91
C GLY A 150 -13.50 -23.23 -20.88
N GLU A 151 -13.05 -22.73 -19.74
CA GLU A 151 -12.73 -21.31 -19.49
C GLU A 151 -11.38 -21.18 -18.82
N ARG A 152 -10.70 -20.05 -19.03
CA ARG A 152 -9.45 -19.68 -18.36
C ARG A 152 -9.79 -18.91 -17.12
N ASN A 153 -9.96 -19.61 -16.00
CA ASN A 153 -10.39 -19.03 -14.74
C ASN A 153 -9.18 -18.62 -13.88
N PHE A 154 -8.96 -17.33 -13.73
CA PHE A 154 -7.82 -16.76 -13.01
C PHE A 154 -8.14 -16.47 -11.53
N THR A 155 -9.34 -16.77 -11.05
CA THR A 155 -9.78 -16.45 -9.67
C THR A 155 -8.90 -17.11 -8.62
N ALA A 156 -8.71 -18.43 -8.69
CA ALA A 156 -7.93 -19.13 -7.67
C ALA A 156 -6.46 -18.71 -7.64
N PRO A 157 -5.72 -18.64 -8.77
CA PRO A 157 -4.34 -18.11 -8.75
C PRO A 157 -4.22 -16.71 -8.16
N MET A 158 -5.19 -15.83 -8.45
CA MET A 158 -5.20 -14.47 -7.91
C MET A 158 -5.52 -14.46 -6.42
N ALA A 159 -6.46 -15.29 -5.95
CA ALA A 159 -6.82 -15.38 -4.54
C ALA A 159 -5.67 -15.92 -3.68
N ASP A 160 -4.94 -16.94 -4.17
CA ASP A 160 -3.76 -17.49 -3.50
C ASP A 160 -2.62 -16.45 -3.41
N TYR A 161 -2.42 -15.68 -4.45
CA TYR A 161 -1.42 -14.61 -4.43
C TYR A 161 -1.86 -13.45 -3.53
N MET A 162 -3.15 -13.13 -3.51
CA MET A 162 -3.74 -12.14 -2.61
C MET A 162 -3.55 -12.51 -1.14
N ALA A 163 -3.68 -13.79 -0.78
CA ALA A 163 -3.46 -14.26 0.58
C ALA A 163 -2.05 -13.92 1.09
N VAL A 164 -1.06 -13.94 0.21
CA VAL A 164 0.32 -13.58 0.56
C VAL A 164 0.48 -12.07 0.77
N TYR A 165 -0.13 -11.23 -0.05
CA TYR A 165 -0.16 -9.78 0.18
C TYR A 165 -0.88 -9.44 1.49
N ARG A 166 -2.04 -10.08 1.72
CA ARG A 166 -2.82 -9.90 2.94
C ARG A 166 -2.00 -10.22 4.19
N ARG A 167 -1.21 -11.31 4.15
CA ARG A 167 -0.31 -11.72 5.24
C ARG A 167 0.85 -10.73 5.41
N ASP A 168 1.47 -10.29 4.33
CA ASP A 168 2.58 -9.34 4.35
C ASP A 168 2.17 -8.00 4.97
N GLU A 169 1.06 -7.45 4.54
CA GLU A 169 0.51 -6.20 5.06
C GLU A 169 0.12 -6.32 6.55
N ALA A 170 -0.45 -7.46 6.95
CA ALA A 170 -0.81 -7.72 8.35
C ALA A 170 0.44 -7.78 9.26
N ASP A 171 1.49 -8.44 8.81
CA ASP A 171 2.76 -8.54 9.54
C ASP A 171 3.44 -7.17 9.65
N ALA A 172 3.45 -6.41 8.55
CA ALA A 172 3.96 -5.05 8.54
C ALA A 172 3.16 -4.13 9.48
N GLN A 173 1.84 -4.30 9.54
CA GLN A 173 0.97 -3.52 10.43
C GLN A 173 1.29 -3.79 11.90
N ILE A 174 1.47 -5.07 12.29
CA ILE A 174 1.88 -5.44 13.65
C ILE A 174 3.28 -4.87 13.99
N ALA A 175 4.21 -4.88 13.05
CA ALA A 175 5.53 -4.30 13.26
C ALA A 175 5.46 -2.78 13.47
N GLY A 176 4.61 -2.08 12.72
CA GLY A 176 4.33 -0.65 12.91
C GLY A 176 3.76 -0.35 14.30
N TYR A 177 2.79 -1.16 14.76
CA TYR A 177 2.22 -1.08 16.11
C TYR A 177 3.32 -1.26 17.19
N ASN A 178 4.11 -2.33 17.11
CA ASN A 178 5.16 -2.63 18.10
C ASN A 178 6.27 -1.58 18.09
N ALA A 179 6.55 -0.92 16.97
CA ALA A 179 7.50 0.18 16.89
C ALA A 179 7.07 1.37 17.76
N VAL A 180 5.81 1.77 17.66
CA VAL A 180 5.24 2.85 18.50
C VAL A 180 5.16 2.44 19.95
N LEU A 181 4.68 1.24 20.23
CA LEU A 181 4.57 0.71 21.59
C LEU A 181 5.92 0.74 22.31
N SER A 182 6.99 0.24 21.68
CA SER A 182 8.31 0.14 22.28
C SER A 182 8.90 1.51 22.65
N ALA A 183 8.67 2.53 21.81
CA ALA A 183 9.10 3.90 22.09
C ALA A 183 8.32 4.51 23.25
N MET A 184 7.01 4.31 23.25
CA MET A 184 6.16 4.87 24.32
C MET A 184 6.46 4.21 25.67
N GLN A 185 6.74 2.91 25.71
CA GLN A 185 7.12 2.20 26.94
C GLN A 185 8.50 2.61 27.45
N LYS A 186 9.48 2.80 26.54
CA LYS A 186 10.81 3.32 26.92
C LYS A 186 10.71 4.66 27.64
N ASN A 187 9.81 5.54 27.16
CA ASN A 187 9.61 6.86 27.74
C ASN A 187 8.65 6.87 28.93
N ASN A 188 7.80 5.86 29.08
CA ASN A 188 6.80 5.74 30.14
C ASN A 188 6.55 4.26 30.46
N PRO A 189 7.27 3.66 31.41
CA PRO A 189 7.09 2.24 31.79
C PRO A 189 5.66 1.92 32.27
N ASP A 190 4.94 2.89 32.83
CA ASP A 190 3.54 2.78 33.27
C ASP A 190 2.53 3.17 32.18
N LEU A 191 2.87 2.94 30.93
CA LEU A 191 2.03 3.29 29.78
C LEU A 191 0.60 2.75 29.94
N LYS A 192 -0.38 3.63 29.80
CA LYS A 192 -1.79 3.25 29.81
C LYS A 192 -2.31 3.07 28.37
N LEU A 193 -3.15 2.07 28.17
CA LEU A 193 -3.71 1.72 26.86
C LEU A 193 -4.43 2.91 26.19
N LYS A 194 -5.06 3.79 26.96
CA LYS A 194 -5.67 5.03 26.45
C LYS A 194 -4.65 5.92 25.74
N LYS A 195 -3.45 6.13 26.33
CA LYS A 195 -2.41 6.95 25.71
C LYS A 195 -1.88 6.31 24.43
N LEU A 196 -1.75 4.99 24.41
CA LEU A 196 -1.35 4.25 23.21
C LEU A 196 -2.40 4.42 22.10
N ALA A 197 -3.70 4.25 22.42
CA ALA A 197 -4.79 4.42 21.47
C ALA A 197 -4.92 5.86 20.91
N GLU A 198 -4.39 6.85 21.64
CA GLU A 198 -4.40 8.26 21.24
C GLU A 198 -3.10 8.69 20.54
N SER A 199 -2.07 7.84 20.49
CA SER A 199 -0.74 8.21 19.99
C SER A 199 -0.73 8.50 18.48
N THR A 200 -1.43 7.73 17.69
CA THR A 200 -1.63 7.94 16.25
C THR A 200 -2.94 7.29 15.80
N VAL A 201 -3.49 7.78 14.71
CA VAL A 201 -4.74 7.23 14.12
C VAL A 201 -4.60 5.77 13.68
N ARG A 202 -3.37 5.33 13.37
CA ARG A 202 -3.07 3.95 12.98
C ARG A 202 -3.31 2.93 14.09
N MET A 203 -3.38 3.38 15.36
CA MET A 203 -3.74 2.52 16.49
C MET A 203 -5.19 2.03 16.42
N ALA A 204 -6.05 2.66 15.64
CA ALA A 204 -7.44 2.23 15.47
C ALA A 204 -7.58 0.85 14.82
N ASP A 205 -6.55 0.35 14.15
CA ASP A 205 -6.54 -1.00 13.59
C ASP A 205 -6.34 -2.09 14.65
N PHE A 206 -5.90 -1.70 15.86
CA PHE A 206 -5.63 -2.58 17.00
C PHE A 206 -6.52 -2.31 18.20
N LEU A 207 -6.84 -1.04 18.41
CA LEU A 207 -7.42 -0.54 19.65
C LEU A 207 -8.72 0.21 19.41
N ILE A 208 -9.73 -0.12 20.19
CA ILE A 208 -10.95 0.66 20.33
C ILE A 208 -10.65 1.80 21.30
N LYS A 209 -10.77 3.03 20.81
CA LYS A 209 -10.53 4.23 21.60
C LYS A 209 -11.60 4.35 22.70
N GLY A 210 -11.16 4.44 23.94
CA GLY A 210 -12.04 4.62 25.08
C GLY A 210 -12.69 6.01 25.11
N ASN A 211 -13.72 6.12 25.91
CA ASN A 211 -14.40 7.37 26.25
C ASN A 211 -14.57 7.50 27.78
N ASN A 212 -15.36 8.48 28.25
CA ASN A 212 -15.58 8.68 29.67
C ASN A 212 -16.33 7.52 30.37
N LEU A 213 -17.02 6.67 29.62
CA LEU A 213 -17.82 5.56 30.16
C LEU A 213 -17.11 4.21 29.99
N TYR A 214 -16.28 4.07 28.96
CA TYR A 214 -15.61 2.81 28.62
C TYR A 214 -14.11 3.03 28.45
N PRO A 215 -13.25 2.17 29.05
CA PRO A 215 -11.81 2.25 28.84
C PRO A 215 -11.43 1.90 27.40
N ALA A 216 -10.24 2.32 26.98
CA ALA A 216 -9.65 1.83 25.75
C ALA A 216 -9.36 0.33 25.89
N LYS A 217 -9.59 -0.44 24.82
CA LYS A 217 -9.33 -1.88 24.78
C LYS A 217 -8.83 -2.30 23.39
N PHE A 218 -8.21 -3.46 23.31
CA PHE A 218 -7.95 -4.12 22.01
C PHE A 218 -9.26 -4.54 21.35
N HIS A 219 -9.25 -4.72 20.02
CA HIS A 219 -10.29 -5.50 19.37
C HIS A 219 -10.25 -6.92 19.90
N ASP A 220 -11.41 -7.56 20.02
CA ASP A 220 -11.56 -8.82 20.78
C ASP A 220 -10.88 -10.03 20.10
N ASP A 221 -10.51 -9.91 18.84
CA ASP A 221 -9.83 -10.93 18.03
C ASP A 221 -8.29 -10.92 18.17
N TYR A 222 -7.69 -9.86 18.77
CA TYR A 222 -6.25 -9.85 19.03
C TYR A 222 -5.85 -10.62 20.29
N GLN A 223 -4.74 -11.31 20.20
CA GLN A 223 -4.01 -11.86 21.35
C GLN A 223 -2.78 -10.99 21.64
N TYR A 224 -2.68 -10.47 22.82
CA TYR A 224 -1.59 -9.60 23.25
C TYR A 224 -1.11 -9.98 24.64
N ASP A 225 0.11 -9.58 24.98
CA ASP A 225 0.62 -9.68 26.34
C ASP A 225 -0.01 -8.60 27.23
N PRO A 226 -0.78 -8.94 28.26
CA PRO A 226 -1.47 -7.98 29.10
C PRO A 226 -0.56 -7.06 29.93
N GLU A 227 0.70 -7.48 30.18
CA GLU A 227 1.67 -6.68 30.93
C GLU A 227 2.40 -5.68 30.05
N THR A 228 2.75 -6.12 28.82
CA THR A 228 3.57 -5.34 27.88
C THR A 228 2.78 -4.79 26.71
N PHE A 229 1.54 -5.19 26.51
CA PHE A 229 0.71 -4.87 25.34
C PHE A 229 1.29 -5.29 23.98
N VAL A 230 2.37 -6.07 23.98
CA VAL A 230 3.02 -6.56 22.75
C VAL A 230 2.10 -7.51 21.99
N ILE A 231 1.98 -7.31 20.69
CA ILE A 231 1.30 -8.21 19.77
C ILE A 231 2.37 -9.01 19.03
N GLN A 232 2.36 -10.34 19.20
CA GLN A 232 3.21 -11.24 18.44
C GLN A 232 2.58 -11.55 17.07
N PRO A 233 3.36 -11.70 15.97
CA PRO A 233 2.84 -11.98 14.64
C PRO A 233 2.46 -13.48 14.49
N THR A 234 1.58 -13.97 15.36
CA THR A 234 0.97 -15.29 15.23
C THR A 234 -0.07 -15.30 14.11
N ASP A 235 -0.37 -16.44 13.52
CA ASP A 235 -1.37 -16.53 12.45
C ASP A 235 -2.72 -15.92 12.86
N LYS A 236 -3.13 -16.09 14.12
CA LYS A 236 -4.36 -15.46 14.64
C LYS A 236 -4.27 -13.93 14.68
N ASN A 237 -3.16 -13.38 15.14
CA ASN A 237 -2.97 -11.93 15.17
C ASN A 237 -2.78 -11.33 13.77
N LEU A 238 -2.13 -12.09 12.86
CA LEU A 238 -2.04 -11.70 11.46
C LEU A 238 -3.41 -11.67 10.80
N GLU A 239 -4.28 -12.66 11.09
CA GLU A 239 -5.66 -12.65 10.59
C GLU A 239 -6.45 -11.45 11.13
N ALA A 240 -6.33 -11.15 12.43
CA ALA A 240 -6.96 -9.97 13.02
C ALA A 240 -6.45 -8.67 12.38
N ALA A 241 -5.13 -8.52 12.22
CA ALA A 241 -4.54 -7.34 11.57
C ALA A 241 -5.00 -7.20 10.12
N ALA A 242 -5.06 -8.29 9.37
CA ALA A 242 -5.58 -8.29 8.02
C ALA A 242 -7.05 -7.85 7.97
N HIS A 243 -7.88 -8.39 8.87
CA HIS A 243 -9.30 -8.02 8.95
C HIS A 243 -9.49 -6.52 9.23
N HIS A 244 -8.77 -5.96 10.21
CA HIS A 244 -8.92 -4.56 10.62
C HIS A 244 -8.22 -3.57 9.69
N TYR A 245 -7.27 -4.00 8.87
CA TYR A 245 -6.49 -3.12 8.00
C TYR A 245 -6.70 -3.40 6.51
N PHE A 246 -6.44 -4.63 6.06
CA PHE A 246 -6.42 -4.98 4.63
C PHE A 246 -7.81 -5.15 4.04
N ASP A 247 -8.71 -5.81 4.78
CA ASP A 247 -10.04 -6.18 4.28
C ASP A 247 -11.04 -5.02 4.33
N ARG A 248 -10.74 -3.97 5.08
CA ARG A 248 -11.65 -2.82 5.22
C ARG A 248 -11.63 -1.90 4.01
N ASP A 249 -12.70 -1.13 3.87
CA ASP A 249 -12.71 0.00 2.94
C ASP A 249 -11.61 1.00 3.29
N SER A 250 -10.85 1.41 2.29
CA SER A 250 -9.76 2.36 2.43
C SER A 250 -9.82 3.44 1.36
N LYS A 251 -8.93 4.43 1.45
CA LYS A 251 -8.81 5.52 0.47
C LYS A 251 -7.58 5.31 -0.42
N LEU A 252 -7.40 4.08 -0.89
CA LEU A 252 -6.32 3.74 -1.80
C LEU A 252 -6.63 4.09 -3.26
N GLY A 253 -5.61 3.93 -4.08
CA GLY A 253 -5.69 4.13 -5.51
C GLY A 253 -5.68 5.60 -5.90
N CYS A 254 -5.64 5.83 -7.19
CA CYS A 254 -5.45 7.14 -7.81
C CYS A 254 -6.56 8.14 -7.46
N GLN A 255 -7.78 7.64 -7.34
CA GLN A 255 -8.95 8.44 -6.99
C GLN A 255 -9.32 8.37 -5.51
N LYS A 256 -8.51 7.67 -4.68
CA LYS A 256 -8.74 7.52 -3.23
C LYS A 256 -10.11 6.93 -2.87
N ASN A 257 -10.60 6.02 -3.68
CA ASN A 257 -11.90 5.36 -3.53
C ASN A 257 -11.80 3.84 -3.55
N SER A 258 -10.60 3.26 -3.56
CA SER A 258 -10.36 1.82 -3.61
C SER A 258 -10.02 1.24 -2.24
N ASN A 259 -10.08 -0.08 -2.11
CA ASN A 259 -9.55 -0.85 -1.00
C ASN A 259 -8.29 -1.63 -1.42
N TYR A 260 -7.63 -2.26 -0.48
CA TYR A 260 -6.39 -3.02 -0.74
C TYR A 260 -6.61 -4.14 -1.75
N VAL A 261 -7.71 -4.88 -1.65
CA VAL A 261 -7.99 -6.01 -2.54
C VAL A 261 -8.12 -5.54 -3.98
N ASN A 262 -8.99 -4.57 -4.28
CA ASN A 262 -9.14 -4.05 -5.64
C ASN A 262 -7.86 -3.37 -6.15
N HIS A 263 -7.09 -2.73 -5.25
CA HIS A 263 -5.80 -2.13 -5.61
C HIS A 263 -4.79 -3.21 -6.05
N TYR A 264 -4.64 -4.31 -5.31
CA TYR A 264 -3.69 -5.38 -5.67
C TYR A 264 -4.20 -6.25 -6.83
N VAL A 265 -5.51 -6.56 -6.87
CA VAL A 265 -6.12 -7.30 -8.00
C VAL A 265 -5.83 -6.62 -9.33
N ARG A 266 -5.81 -5.30 -9.40
CA ARG A 266 -5.43 -4.56 -10.61
C ARG A 266 -4.10 -5.05 -11.19
N SER A 267 -3.04 -5.10 -10.38
CA SER A 267 -1.71 -5.53 -10.88
C SER A 267 -1.66 -7.02 -11.25
N MET A 268 -2.45 -7.84 -10.57
CA MET A 268 -2.60 -9.26 -10.90
C MET A 268 -3.34 -9.44 -12.22
N LEU A 269 -4.41 -8.68 -12.44
CA LEU A 269 -5.17 -8.68 -13.69
C LEU A 269 -4.31 -8.24 -14.88
N GLU A 270 -3.48 -7.20 -14.74
CA GLU A 270 -2.56 -6.77 -15.78
C GLU A 270 -1.71 -7.95 -16.28
N ILE A 271 -1.13 -8.73 -15.37
CA ILE A 271 -0.32 -9.90 -15.68
C ILE A 271 -1.17 -10.98 -16.38
N ALA A 272 -2.34 -11.30 -15.83
CA ALA A 272 -3.19 -12.37 -16.36
C ALA A 272 -3.74 -12.03 -17.76
N ILE A 273 -4.24 -10.81 -17.93
CA ILE A 273 -4.77 -10.32 -19.21
C ILE A 273 -3.68 -10.28 -20.28
N ASP A 274 -2.51 -9.70 -19.94
CA ASP A 274 -1.40 -9.62 -20.90
C ASP A 274 -0.91 -11.01 -21.32
N ALA A 275 -0.87 -11.97 -20.40
CA ALA A 275 -0.52 -13.35 -20.71
C ALA A 275 -1.58 -14.03 -21.62
N ASP A 276 -2.87 -13.84 -21.35
CA ASP A 276 -3.97 -14.38 -22.14
C ASP A 276 -3.99 -13.79 -23.56
N LEU A 277 -3.77 -12.48 -23.69
CA LEU A 277 -3.67 -11.80 -24.98
C LEU A 277 -2.46 -12.30 -25.78
N ALA A 278 -1.31 -12.48 -25.14
CA ALA A 278 -0.12 -13.01 -25.79
C ALA A 278 -0.32 -14.45 -26.28
N GLU A 279 -1.02 -15.30 -25.53
CA GLU A 279 -1.35 -16.65 -25.96
C GLU A 279 -2.35 -16.66 -27.11
N LYS A 280 -3.40 -15.84 -27.06
CA LYS A 280 -4.36 -15.67 -28.18
C LYS A 280 -3.70 -15.17 -29.46
N ALA A 281 -2.68 -14.30 -29.35
CA ALA A 281 -1.91 -13.82 -30.50
C ALA A 281 -1.06 -14.93 -31.13
N ARG A 282 -0.46 -15.82 -30.31
CA ARG A 282 0.30 -16.99 -30.79
C ARG A 282 -0.59 -18.06 -31.41
N ASN A 283 -1.76 -18.25 -30.84
CA ASN A 283 -2.72 -19.30 -31.19
C ASN A 283 -4.12 -18.70 -31.43
N PRO A 284 -4.36 -18.07 -32.61
CA PRO A 284 -5.63 -17.38 -32.92
C PRO A 284 -6.85 -18.30 -32.92
N SER A 285 -6.67 -19.62 -33.02
CA SER A 285 -7.73 -20.61 -32.88
C SER A 285 -8.20 -20.84 -31.44
N HIS A 286 -7.42 -20.41 -30.45
CA HIS A 286 -7.77 -20.48 -29.05
C HIS A 286 -8.84 -19.44 -28.71
N LYS A 287 -10.09 -19.90 -28.62
CA LYS A 287 -11.24 -19.04 -28.29
C LYS A 287 -11.74 -19.21 -26.85
N VAL A 288 -10.91 -19.79 -26.00
CA VAL A 288 -11.27 -20.00 -24.60
C VAL A 288 -11.42 -18.64 -23.91
N PRO A 289 -12.56 -18.37 -23.26
CA PRO A 289 -12.81 -17.08 -22.63
C PRO A 289 -11.97 -16.88 -21.36
N PHE A 290 -11.59 -15.62 -21.10
CA PHE A 290 -11.07 -15.20 -19.81
C PHE A 290 -12.19 -15.19 -18.79
N ALA A 291 -11.98 -15.75 -17.61
CA ALA A 291 -13.01 -15.83 -16.59
C ALA A 291 -12.49 -15.41 -15.21
N LEU A 292 -13.36 -14.79 -14.44
CA LEU A 292 -13.06 -14.31 -13.08
C LEU A 292 -14.35 -14.34 -12.24
N ASP A 293 -14.27 -14.80 -11.00
CA ASP A 293 -15.37 -14.70 -10.04
C ASP A 293 -15.35 -13.34 -9.35
N MET A 294 -16.22 -12.43 -9.79
CA MET A 294 -16.26 -11.06 -9.27
C MET A 294 -16.95 -10.96 -7.90
N GLN A 295 -17.95 -11.79 -7.62
CA GLN A 295 -18.72 -11.73 -6.38
C GLN A 295 -18.25 -12.73 -5.33
N GLY A 296 -17.69 -13.85 -5.77
CA GLY A 296 -17.21 -14.93 -4.94
C GLY A 296 -15.70 -14.98 -4.79
N PHE A 297 -14.99 -13.85 -4.95
CA PHE A 297 -13.55 -13.82 -4.78
C PHE A 297 -13.17 -14.15 -3.34
N LYS A 298 -12.66 -15.36 -3.12
CA LYS A 298 -12.42 -15.96 -1.81
C LYS A 298 -10.93 -16.03 -1.53
N VAL A 299 -10.46 -15.24 -0.58
CA VAL A 299 -9.07 -15.24 -0.15
C VAL A 299 -8.90 -16.17 1.04
N PRO A 300 -7.97 -17.14 1.01
CA PRO A 300 -7.68 -18.00 2.15
C PRO A 300 -7.34 -17.19 3.41
N ARG A 301 -7.89 -17.60 4.55
CA ARG A 301 -7.56 -17.00 5.84
C ARG A 301 -6.14 -17.37 6.28
N ILE A 302 -5.50 -16.50 7.03
CA ILE A 302 -4.13 -16.70 7.51
C ILE A 302 -4.11 -17.73 8.65
N ASP A 303 -5.10 -17.69 9.54
CA ASP A 303 -5.19 -18.55 10.72
C ASP A 303 -5.81 -19.94 10.41
N ASN A 304 -6.54 -20.04 9.30
CA ASN A 304 -7.12 -21.32 8.83
C ASN A 304 -7.25 -21.33 7.30
N PRO A 305 -6.26 -21.87 6.56
CA PRO A 305 -6.30 -21.91 5.08
C PRO A 305 -7.49 -22.67 4.45
N ASN A 306 -8.24 -23.43 5.24
CA ASN A 306 -9.46 -24.10 4.77
C ASN A 306 -10.71 -23.21 4.88
N GLU A 307 -10.59 -22.07 5.51
CA GLU A 307 -11.60 -21.03 5.58
C GLU A 307 -11.22 -19.85 4.69
N PHE A 308 -12.23 -19.08 4.28
CA PHE A 308 -12.03 -18.00 3.31
C PHE A 308 -12.70 -16.73 3.77
N THR A 309 -12.04 -15.61 3.50
CA THR A 309 -12.67 -14.29 3.53
C THR A 309 -13.19 -13.99 2.14
N ASN A 310 -14.50 -13.74 2.02
CA ASN A 310 -15.12 -13.36 0.75
C ASN A 310 -15.05 -11.84 0.58
N ILE A 311 -14.36 -11.38 -0.45
CA ILE A 311 -14.18 -9.96 -0.74
C ILE A 311 -14.59 -9.71 -2.19
N PRO A 312 -15.82 -9.23 -2.43
CA PRO A 312 -16.29 -8.97 -3.79
C PRO A 312 -15.37 -7.99 -4.52
N LEU A 313 -15.04 -8.33 -5.77
CA LEU A 313 -14.30 -7.44 -6.66
C LEU A 313 -15.25 -6.42 -7.29
N ASN A 314 -14.73 -5.24 -7.56
CA ASN A 314 -15.47 -4.15 -8.19
C ASN A 314 -14.69 -3.65 -9.40
N GLU A 315 -15.23 -3.86 -10.60
CA GLU A 315 -14.63 -3.46 -11.88
C GLU A 315 -14.23 -1.98 -11.88
N TYR A 316 -15.15 -1.11 -11.49
CA TYR A 316 -14.89 0.33 -11.41
C TYR A 316 -13.73 0.67 -10.45
N LEU A 317 -13.66 0.01 -9.27
CA LEU A 317 -12.57 0.25 -8.33
C LEU A 317 -11.24 -0.29 -8.86
N ILE A 318 -11.25 -1.40 -9.58
CA ILE A 318 -10.05 -1.96 -10.22
C ILE A 318 -9.54 -1.00 -11.29
N GLU A 319 -10.41 -0.55 -12.20
CA GLU A 319 -10.05 0.36 -13.29
C GLU A 319 -9.63 1.74 -12.80
N SER A 320 -10.30 2.28 -11.78
CA SER A 320 -9.95 3.57 -11.20
C SER A 320 -8.56 3.62 -10.57
N ASN A 321 -7.95 2.46 -10.33
CA ASN A 321 -6.54 2.33 -9.93
C ASN A 321 -5.54 2.41 -11.10
N GLY A 322 -6.01 2.62 -12.33
CA GLY A 322 -5.18 2.73 -13.52
C GLY A 322 -4.75 1.36 -14.04
N LEU A 323 -5.66 0.62 -14.65
CA LEU A 323 -5.40 -0.71 -15.23
C LEU A 323 -4.55 -0.59 -16.51
N ARG A 324 -3.29 -1.01 -16.45
CA ARG A 324 -2.26 -0.83 -17.51
C ARG A 324 -2.10 -2.09 -18.35
N ILE A 325 -3.16 -2.52 -19.01
CA ILE A 325 -3.13 -3.65 -19.95
C ILE A 325 -2.55 -3.24 -21.31
N LYS A 326 -1.93 -4.18 -22.02
CA LYS A 326 -1.34 -3.92 -23.35
C LYS A 326 -2.36 -3.77 -24.48
N SER A 327 -3.63 -4.02 -24.22
CA SER A 327 -4.71 -3.87 -25.19
C SER A 327 -5.22 -2.43 -25.22
N ASP A 328 -5.37 -1.87 -26.42
CA ASP A 328 -6.09 -0.60 -26.63
C ASP A 328 -7.61 -0.82 -26.89
N LYS A 329 -8.09 -2.06 -26.78
CA LYS A 329 -9.49 -2.44 -26.87
C LYS A 329 -9.94 -3.06 -25.56
N PRO A 330 -11.21 -2.89 -25.17
CA PRO A 330 -11.77 -3.58 -24.02
C PRO A 330 -11.51 -5.10 -24.07
N VAL A 331 -11.08 -5.67 -22.95
CA VAL A 331 -10.81 -7.11 -22.86
C VAL A 331 -12.02 -7.80 -22.23
N PRO A 332 -12.73 -8.66 -22.99
CA PRO A 332 -13.92 -9.33 -22.47
C PRO A 332 -13.55 -10.40 -21.44
N TYR A 333 -14.36 -10.51 -20.40
CA TYR A 333 -14.29 -11.60 -19.43
C TYR A 333 -15.70 -12.16 -19.14
N ILE A 334 -15.73 -13.34 -18.55
CA ILE A 334 -16.95 -13.95 -17.99
C ILE A 334 -16.84 -13.86 -16.47
N ASP A 335 -17.83 -13.25 -15.83
CA ASP A 335 -18.00 -13.33 -14.39
C ASP A 335 -18.64 -14.68 -14.05
N THR A 336 -17.85 -15.59 -13.46
CA THR A 336 -18.32 -16.96 -13.15
C THR A 336 -19.34 -17.01 -12.02
N SER A 337 -19.45 -15.94 -11.21
CA SER A 337 -20.47 -15.86 -10.16
C SER A 337 -21.87 -15.60 -10.70
N THR A 338 -21.97 -14.90 -11.83
CA THR A 338 -23.25 -14.49 -12.43
C THR A 338 -23.48 -15.09 -13.81
N GLY A 339 -22.43 -15.58 -14.48
CA GLY A 339 -22.45 -16.01 -15.87
C GLY A 339 -22.51 -14.85 -16.88
N ASN A 340 -22.44 -13.61 -16.42
CA ASN A 340 -22.49 -12.43 -17.29
C ASN A 340 -21.12 -12.11 -17.90
N ALA A 341 -21.14 -11.52 -19.09
CA ALA A 341 -19.95 -10.96 -19.70
C ALA A 341 -19.72 -9.52 -19.18
N GLY A 342 -18.45 -9.21 -18.88
CA GLY A 342 -17.97 -7.86 -18.59
C GLY A 342 -16.76 -7.52 -19.49
N TYR A 343 -16.21 -6.33 -19.32
CA TYR A 343 -15.06 -5.84 -20.06
C TYR A 343 -14.13 -5.06 -19.15
N PHE A 344 -12.84 -5.31 -19.26
CA PHE A 344 -11.82 -4.48 -18.63
C PHE A 344 -11.25 -3.49 -19.65
N ASP A 345 -11.31 -2.21 -19.29
CA ASP A 345 -10.75 -1.12 -20.08
C ASP A 345 -9.35 -0.72 -19.56
N LYS A 346 -8.47 -0.41 -20.50
CA LYS A 346 -7.20 0.23 -20.17
C LYS A 346 -7.51 1.62 -19.61
N THR A 347 -7.02 1.87 -18.39
CA THR A 347 -7.22 3.16 -17.75
C THR A 347 -5.88 3.75 -17.29
N GLU A 348 -5.80 5.07 -17.26
CA GLU A 348 -4.65 5.78 -16.72
C GLU A 348 -4.98 6.29 -15.31
N CYS A 349 -3.99 6.20 -14.44
CA CYS A 349 -4.06 6.83 -13.13
C CYS A 349 -3.97 8.35 -13.32
N ALA A 350 -5.09 9.05 -13.28
CA ALA A 350 -5.06 10.50 -13.22
C ALA A 350 -4.42 10.91 -11.89
N HIS A 351 -3.17 11.36 -11.94
CA HIS A 351 -2.51 11.93 -10.77
C HIS A 351 -3.28 13.15 -10.30
N ILE A 352 -3.98 13.03 -9.20
CA ILE A 352 -4.54 14.20 -8.51
C ILE A 352 -3.35 14.88 -7.85
N GLU A 353 -2.97 16.04 -8.35
CA GLU A 353 -1.98 16.90 -7.72
C GLU A 353 -2.49 17.30 -6.32
N VAL A 354 -2.01 16.60 -5.29
CA VAL A 354 -2.38 16.90 -3.90
C VAL A 354 -1.52 18.06 -3.44
N LYS A 355 -2.13 19.22 -3.26
CA LYS A 355 -1.45 20.38 -2.69
C LYS A 355 -1.00 20.07 -1.26
N PRO A 356 0.15 20.57 -0.80
CA PRO A 356 0.71 20.27 0.54
C PRO A 356 -0.25 20.55 1.71
N ASP A 357 -1.09 21.58 1.60
CA ASP A 357 -2.15 21.92 2.55
C ASP A 357 -3.28 20.89 2.62
N GLN A 358 -3.58 20.23 1.51
CA GLN A 358 -4.56 19.15 1.47
C GLN A 358 -4.03 17.84 2.07
N PHE A 359 -2.72 17.58 1.96
CA PHE A 359 -2.10 16.40 2.55
C PHE A 359 -2.11 16.46 4.10
N ALA A 360 -1.83 17.64 4.65
CA ALA A 360 -1.97 17.89 6.10
C ALA A 360 -3.42 17.73 6.55
N ALA A 361 -4.40 18.21 5.79
CA ALA A 361 -5.81 18.05 6.06
C ALA A 361 -6.28 16.60 5.92
N MET A 362 -5.68 15.80 5.05
CA MET A 362 -6.00 14.39 4.86
C MET A 362 -5.43 13.50 5.96
N SER A 363 -4.21 13.75 6.42
CA SER A 363 -3.66 13.09 7.61
C SER A 363 -4.45 13.46 8.87
N LEU A 364 -5.01 14.68 8.95
CA LEU A 364 -5.92 15.13 9.99
C LEU A 364 -7.36 14.61 9.82
N SER A 365 -7.87 14.44 8.59
CA SER A 365 -9.23 13.93 8.37
C SER A 365 -9.39 12.44 8.67
N VAL A 366 -8.30 11.67 8.60
CA VAL A 366 -8.26 10.32 9.17
C VAL A 366 -8.25 10.38 10.71
N SER A 367 -7.87 11.51 11.32
CA SER A 367 -7.88 11.72 12.78
C SER A 367 -9.17 12.36 13.32
N GLY A 368 -9.99 12.96 12.46
CA GLY A 368 -11.27 13.54 12.84
C GLY A 368 -12.31 12.46 13.08
N GLY A 369 -12.45 12.03 14.34
CA GLY A 369 -13.56 11.22 14.80
C GLY A 369 -14.90 11.90 14.54
N GLY A 370 -15.38 11.77 13.30
CA GLY A 370 -16.77 12.04 12.96
C GLY A 370 -17.63 11.07 13.76
N LYS A 371 -18.54 11.58 14.56
CA LYS A 371 -19.58 10.80 15.23
C LYS A 371 -20.23 9.89 14.19
N PHE A 372 -19.92 8.61 14.23
CA PHE A 372 -20.74 7.60 13.57
C PHE A 372 -22.04 7.50 14.37
N SER A 373 -23.03 8.28 13.98
CA SER A 373 -24.41 7.97 14.30
C SER A 373 -24.81 6.75 13.49
N ASN A 374 -25.07 5.64 14.17
CA ASN A 374 -25.81 4.52 13.62
C ASN A 374 -27.21 5.02 13.19
N ALA A 375 -27.35 5.41 11.95
CA ALA A 375 -28.67 5.49 11.29
C ALA A 375 -28.45 5.75 9.79
N GLY A 376 -28.94 4.87 8.97
CA GLY A 376 -29.23 5.16 7.57
C GLY A 376 -28.46 4.31 6.57
N GLY A 377 -29.10 3.23 6.14
CA GLY A 377 -28.73 2.52 4.93
C GLY A 377 -28.63 3.51 3.75
N PHE A 378 -27.49 3.53 3.09
CA PHE A 378 -27.37 4.19 1.80
C PHE A 378 -28.10 3.35 0.75
N SER A 379 -29.34 3.74 0.50
CA SER A 379 -30.02 3.44 -0.74
C SER A 379 -29.22 4.10 -1.88
N VAL A 380 -28.69 3.30 -2.79
CA VAL A 380 -28.15 3.79 -4.07
C VAL A 380 -29.35 4.30 -4.88
N GLY A 381 -29.70 5.55 -4.65
CA GLY A 381 -30.71 6.27 -5.41
C GLY A 381 -30.13 6.64 -6.77
N SER A 382 -30.89 6.31 -7.77
CA SER A 382 -30.85 6.52 -9.22
C SER A 382 -30.44 7.90 -9.74
N ASN A 383 -29.30 8.46 -9.38
CA ASN A 383 -28.80 9.74 -9.94
C ASN A 383 -27.64 9.60 -10.95
N THR A 384 -27.25 8.38 -11.31
CA THR A 384 -26.20 8.15 -12.33
C THR A 384 -26.66 8.41 -13.75
N LYS A 385 -27.96 8.54 -14.02
CA LYS A 385 -28.45 8.89 -15.37
C LYS A 385 -28.40 10.38 -15.72
N ALA A 386 -28.30 11.28 -14.75
CA ALA A 386 -28.23 12.71 -15.00
C ALA A 386 -26.80 13.22 -15.29
N ALA A 387 -25.76 12.57 -14.80
CA ALA A 387 -24.37 12.95 -15.08
C ALA A 387 -23.91 12.59 -16.50
N LEU A 388 -24.41 11.49 -17.07
CA LEU A 388 -24.11 11.05 -18.44
C LEU A 388 -24.81 11.85 -19.53
N ALA A 389 -25.83 12.64 -19.20
CA ALA A 389 -26.56 13.46 -20.17
C ALA A 389 -25.89 14.83 -20.45
N ASN A 390 -25.05 15.33 -19.54
CA ASN A 390 -24.39 16.64 -19.69
C ASN A 390 -23.06 16.61 -20.47
N GLU A 391 -22.43 15.44 -20.65
CA GLU A 391 -21.20 15.34 -21.46
C GLU A 391 -21.42 15.27 -22.96
N LYS A 392 -22.65 15.02 -23.42
CA LYS A 392 -22.94 14.92 -24.86
C LYS A 392 -23.26 16.27 -25.57
N GLN A 393 -23.23 17.39 -24.88
CA GLN A 393 -23.54 18.70 -25.46
C GLN A 393 -22.33 19.63 -25.71
N LEU A 394 -21.09 19.18 -25.51
CA LEU A 394 -19.91 20.03 -25.67
C LEU A 394 -18.92 19.58 -26.77
N VAL A 395 -19.36 18.80 -27.73
CA VAL A 395 -18.58 18.51 -28.95
C VAL A 395 -19.37 18.87 -30.19
N SER A 396 -19.32 20.15 -30.59
CA SER A 396 -19.53 20.56 -31.97
C SER A 396 -18.84 21.90 -32.19
N GLU A 397 -17.65 21.89 -32.78
CA GLU A 397 -17.27 22.76 -33.91
C GLU A 397 -15.86 22.44 -34.39
N PRO A 398 -15.62 22.29 -35.70
CA PRO A 398 -14.32 21.91 -36.26
C PRO A 398 -13.46 23.13 -36.52
N LYS A 399 -12.17 23.08 -36.15
CA LYS A 399 -11.17 24.06 -36.63
C LYS A 399 -10.15 23.37 -37.56
N LYS A 400 -10.00 24.08 -38.69
CA LYS A 400 -9.22 23.89 -39.90
C LYS A 400 -7.81 23.29 -39.73
N GLU A 401 -7.48 22.49 -40.75
CA GLU A 401 -6.18 22.00 -41.18
C GLU A 401 -5.06 23.05 -41.16
N ALA A 402 -3.86 22.61 -40.73
CA ALA A 402 -2.58 23.16 -41.12
C ALA A 402 -1.64 22.01 -41.52
N ALA A 403 -0.90 22.23 -42.58
CA ALA A 403 -0.16 21.32 -43.43
C ALA A 403 1.07 20.65 -42.76
N PRO A 404 1.65 19.60 -43.38
CA PRO A 404 2.56 18.67 -42.74
C PRO A 404 4.01 19.15 -42.72
N GLU A 405 4.70 18.96 -41.61
CA GLU A 405 6.15 19.07 -41.49
C GLU A 405 6.84 17.70 -41.43
N LYS A 406 8.00 17.66 -42.00
CA LYS A 406 8.81 16.55 -42.49
C LYS A 406 9.17 15.49 -41.46
N GLU A 407 9.14 14.24 -41.92
CA GLU A 407 9.80 13.04 -41.37
C GLU A 407 11.29 13.31 -41.01
N THR A 408 11.63 13.01 -39.76
CA THR A 408 12.99 12.64 -39.36
C THR A 408 12.93 11.20 -38.81
N LYS A 409 13.80 10.35 -39.35
CA LYS A 409 14.00 8.95 -38.98
C LYS A 409 14.35 8.85 -37.50
N PRO A 410 13.81 7.86 -36.76
CA PRO A 410 14.30 7.54 -35.42
C PRO A 410 15.53 6.65 -35.52
N ASP A 411 16.61 7.06 -34.88
CA ASP A 411 17.77 6.26 -34.56
C ASP A 411 17.44 5.26 -33.43
N ASP A 412 18.12 4.13 -33.51
CA ASP A 412 18.08 2.94 -32.68
C ASP A 412 17.78 3.16 -31.19
N VAL A 413 16.63 2.62 -30.73
CA VAL A 413 16.34 2.39 -29.33
C VAL A 413 16.66 0.93 -29.03
N PRO A 414 17.54 0.62 -28.06
CA PRO A 414 17.81 -0.76 -27.69
C PRO A 414 16.59 -1.40 -27.06
N GLU A 415 16.31 -2.63 -27.48
CA GLU A 415 15.28 -3.49 -26.92
C GLU A 415 15.50 -3.69 -25.41
N PRO A 416 14.44 -3.64 -24.60
CA PRO A 416 14.55 -4.02 -23.19
C PRO A 416 14.65 -5.54 -23.08
N ASP A 417 15.73 -6.02 -22.48
CA ASP A 417 15.88 -7.40 -22.04
C ASP A 417 14.70 -7.80 -21.15
N LEU A 418 13.83 -8.64 -21.69
CA LEU A 418 12.79 -9.35 -20.97
C LEU A 418 13.38 -10.64 -20.41
N ASP A 419 14.16 -10.53 -19.33
CA ASP A 419 14.42 -11.68 -18.47
C ASP A 419 13.16 -11.95 -17.64
N PHE A 420 12.55 -13.10 -17.95
CA PHE A 420 11.41 -13.68 -17.25
C PHE A 420 11.84 -14.39 -15.96
#